data_8ed1518770c9832b8e0c035f29e2cdea
#
_entry.id   8ed1518770c9832b8e0c035f29e2cdea
#
_cell.length_a   1.000
_cell.length_b   1.000
_cell.length_c   1.000
_cell.angle_alpha   90.00
_cell.angle_beta   90.00
_cell.angle_gamma   90.00
#
_symmetry.space_group_name_H-M   'P 1'
#
loop_
_entity.id
_entity.type
_entity.pdbx_description
1 polymer ?
#
loop_
_entity_poly.entity_id
_entity_poly.type
_entity_poly.pdbx_seq_one_letter_code
_entity_poly.pdbx_strand_id
1 'polypeptide(L)'
;MHGTHIDVSALDPEEVVTSAVPHQALYRRWRAQTFAQIVGQEAVVETLRNAVRSERVSHAVLFVGPRGTGKTSLARILAKAVNCTNLQDGDACDACPSCVSIREGTTLDLIEIDAASNRGIDDVRNLRERLAYPPGQLRRKVYILDEAHQITGPAWNALLKSIEEPPDFVIFMFASTEPSAFPAAILSRLQRYDVRRLTVAEIEGKLTRILVADGREAEPAAVHLIARLAAGGMRDAESMLDQLLSAAPERITEATVRDLLGLADGEVIKAFIDHLVRGDGAAGVALLDTLEERGRDIRALLDQAVEAIRSELIAGLADPTAARHDPAALAAAGRRLAAIDPNRAGIGGLRFQLELAMFAVVPNDTSPRASSPATSPSPQGAPSPTTPPPTEKAATRPTPAPSTSAATSPPRATPTPNTAAPTAEPTAPTPQPAPSTATPAAPDPALEELLAAWPAIVEHLSAHPPTKPLIQRCRPVAVDGAIVTLGFPEEQAFLKEQAERRRPGIEAGIAAVVGHPVTVRCVVANVELAPRPSDDLVAEARRIFAEELADVGEVS
;
A
#
# COMPACT_ATOMS: atom_id res chain seq x y z
N MET A 1 40.72 50.49 -45.99
CA MET A 1 40.69 50.10 -44.58
C MET A 1 39.38 50.59 -43.98
N HIS A 2 38.35 49.76 -44.06
CA HIS A 2 37.03 50.06 -43.50
C HIS A 2 36.77 49.08 -42.37
N GLY A 3 36.83 49.57 -41.15
CA GLY A 3 36.45 48.84 -39.97
C GLY A 3 34.95 48.93 -39.78
N THR A 4 34.26 47.80 -39.87
CA THR A 4 32.84 47.67 -39.60
C THR A 4 32.66 47.53 -38.08
N HIS A 5 32.22 48.60 -37.46
CA HIS A 5 31.70 48.58 -36.08
C HIS A 5 30.36 47.85 -36.10
N ILE A 6 30.27 46.74 -35.34
CA ILE A 6 28.99 46.07 -35.08
C ILE A 6 28.41 46.78 -33.85
N ASP A 7 27.26 47.43 -34.06
CA ASP A 7 26.45 48.08 -33.03
C ASP A 7 25.74 47.02 -32.18
N VAL A 8 26.07 46.93 -30.89
CA VAL A 8 25.57 45.91 -29.93
C VAL A 8 24.31 46.41 -29.19
N SER A 9 23.70 47.51 -29.61
CA SER A 9 22.53 48.12 -28.95
C SER A 9 21.16 47.65 -29.41
N ALA A 10 21.07 46.57 -30.19
CA ALA A 10 19.80 46.04 -30.71
C ALA A 10 19.60 44.54 -30.37
N LEU A 11 19.89 44.16 -29.11
CA LEU A 11 19.42 42.87 -28.57
C LEU A 11 18.33 43.16 -27.56
N ASP A 12 17.11 42.79 -27.89
CA ASP A 12 15.95 42.84 -27.00
C ASP A 12 16.22 42.05 -25.72
N PRO A 13 15.92 42.60 -24.54
CA PRO A 13 16.14 41.92 -23.24
C PRO A 13 15.08 40.84 -22.95
N GLU A 14 14.22 40.43 -23.84
CA GLU A 14 13.13 39.48 -23.57
C GLU A 14 13.33 38.05 -24.08
N GLU A 15 14.48 37.65 -24.58
CA GLU A 15 14.78 36.24 -24.91
C GLU A 15 15.79 35.58 -23.98
N VAL A 16 15.72 35.83 -22.66
CA VAL A 16 16.22 34.86 -21.69
C VAL A 16 15.08 33.90 -21.37
N VAL A 17 14.83 32.96 -22.27
CA VAL A 17 14.12 31.74 -21.92
C VAL A 17 14.99 31.02 -20.89
N THR A 18 14.77 31.34 -19.62
CA THR A 18 15.19 30.50 -18.51
C THR A 18 14.50 29.16 -18.74
N SER A 19 15.23 28.20 -19.31
CA SER A 19 14.80 26.80 -19.31
C SER A 19 14.68 26.43 -17.84
N ALA A 20 13.46 26.50 -17.31
CA ALA A 20 13.14 26.07 -15.97
C ALA A 20 13.50 24.60 -15.92
N VAL A 21 14.58 24.25 -15.22
CA VAL A 21 14.92 22.88 -14.88
C VAL A 21 13.65 22.32 -14.21
N PRO A 22 13.04 21.25 -14.74
CA PRO A 22 11.80 20.76 -14.18
C PRO A 22 11.97 20.53 -12.69
N HIS A 23 11.08 21.12 -11.89
CA HIS A 23 11.12 21.03 -10.42
C HIS A 23 11.05 19.56 -10.01
N GLN A 24 12.16 19.03 -9.56
CA GLN A 24 12.23 17.66 -9.09
C GLN A 24 11.91 17.62 -7.59
N ALA A 25 10.90 16.83 -7.21
CA ALA A 25 10.49 16.69 -5.83
C ALA A 25 11.66 16.33 -4.89
N LEU A 26 11.68 16.91 -3.69
CA LEU A 26 12.77 16.78 -2.71
C LEU A 26 13.14 15.30 -2.44
N TYR A 27 12.16 14.43 -2.24
CA TYR A 27 12.41 13.01 -1.98
C TYR A 27 13.14 12.29 -3.12
N ARG A 28 13.12 12.82 -4.37
CA ARG A 28 13.92 12.31 -5.49
C ARG A 28 15.30 12.92 -5.51
N ARG A 29 15.39 14.24 -5.36
CA ARG A 29 16.66 15.01 -5.38
C ARG A 29 17.57 14.62 -4.23
N TRP A 30 17.01 14.42 -3.02
CA TRP A 30 17.73 14.08 -1.80
C TRP A 30 17.77 12.59 -1.48
N ARG A 31 17.38 11.75 -2.44
CA ARG A 31 17.49 10.29 -2.28
C ARG A 31 18.95 9.90 -2.11
N ALA A 32 19.25 9.18 -1.02
CA ALA A 32 20.59 8.67 -0.74
C ALA A 32 21.15 7.88 -1.94
N GLN A 33 22.39 8.16 -2.29
CA GLN A 33 23.12 7.55 -3.41
C GLN A 33 24.20 6.59 -2.95
N THR A 34 24.62 6.66 -1.70
CA THR A 34 25.63 5.80 -1.07
C THR A 34 25.14 5.34 0.31
N PHE A 35 25.72 4.28 0.84
CA PHE A 35 25.41 3.83 2.19
C PHE A 35 25.72 4.89 3.25
N ALA A 36 26.76 5.69 3.04
CA ALA A 36 27.11 6.79 3.94
C ALA A 36 26.05 7.88 4.05
N GLN A 37 25.19 8.02 3.03
CA GLN A 37 24.10 9.01 3.01
C GLN A 37 22.80 8.48 3.62
N ILE A 38 22.70 7.19 3.92
CA ILE A 38 21.54 6.62 4.60
C ILE A 38 21.47 7.17 6.02
N VAL A 39 20.30 7.65 6.38
CA VAL A 39 20.02 8.14 7.74
C VAL A 39 19.46 7.00 8.57
N GLY A 40 20.02 6.77 9.74
CA GLY A 40 19.70 5.61 10.57
C GLY A 40 20.10 4.30 9.89
N GLN A 41 19.56 3.18 10.33
CA GLN A 41 19.78 1.85 9.76
C GLN A 41 21.23 1.33 9.87
N GLU A 42 21.99 1.82 10.84
CA GLU A 42 23.44 1.58 10.97
C GLU A 42 23.78 0.07 10.90
N ALA A 43 23.03 -0.77 11.61
CA ALA A 43 23.25 -2.23 11.63
C ALA A 43 23.02 -2.87 10.24
N VAL A 44 22.00 -2.44 9.51
CA VAL A 44 21.69 -2.93 8.14
C VAL A 44 22.78 -2.47 7.18
N VAL A 45 23.14 -1.19 7.24
CA VAL A 45 24.18 -0.57 6.39
C VAL A 45 25.53 -1.27 6.61
N GLU A 46 25.94 -1.47 7.86
CA GLU A 46 27.22 -2.16 8.18
C GLU A 46 27.23 -3.60 7.67
N THR A 47 26.13 -4.33 7.84
CA THR A 47 25.99 -5.70 7.35
C THR A 47 26.09 -5.75 5.81
N LEU A 48 25.43 -4.84 5.11
CA LEU A 48 25.47 -4.74 3.65
C LEU A 48 26.87 -4.37 3.14
N ARG A 49 27.54 -3.40 3.77
CA ARG A 49 28.94 -3.03 3.44
C ARG A 49 29.87 -4.22 3.60
N ASN A 50 29.75 -4.95 4.69
CA ASN A 50 30.56 -6.14 4.96
C ASN A 50 30.30 -7.25 3.94
N ALA A 51 29.03 -7.46 3.54
CA ALA A 51 28.68 -8.42 2.50
C ALA A 51 29.29 -8.05 1.14
N VAL A 52 29.23 -6.75 0.76
CA VAL A 52 29.82 -6.24 -0.49
C VAL A 52 31.34 -6.33 -0.45
N ARG A 53 31.98 -5.93 0.66
CA ARG A 53 33.44 -5.97 0.85
C ARG A 53 33.99 -7.40 0.74
N SER A 54 33.26 -8.37 1.26
CA SER A 54 33.64 -9.79 1.22
C SER A 54 33.16 -10.53 -0.03
N GLU A 55 32.52 -9.85 -0.97
CA GLU A 55 31.88 -10.42 -2.18
C GLU A 55 30.86 -11.54 -1.87
N ARG A 56 30.21 -11.47 -0.72
CA ARG A 56 29.24 -12.46 -0.22
C ARG A 56 27.82 -11.91 -0.16
N VAL A 57 27.45 -11.12 -1.15
CA VAL A 57 26.06 -10.66 -1.27
C VAL A 57 25.20 -11.82 -1.74
N SER A 58 24.11 -12.09 -1.01
CA SER A 58 23.14 -13.12 -1.40
C SER A 58 22.51 -12.81 -2.76
N HIS A 59 22.24 -13.85 -3.54
CA HIS A 59 21.53 -13.73 -4.81
C HIS A 59 20.06 -13.29 -4.64
N ALA A 60 19.50 -13.39 -3.43
CA ALA A 60 18.14 -12.99 -3.13
C ALA A 60 18.08 -12.30 -1.77
N VAL A 61 17.69 -11.03 -1.77
CA VAL A 61 17.67 -10.14 -0.60
C VAL A 61 16.25 -9.60 -0.39
N LEU A 62 15.80 -9.49 0.85
CA LEU A 62 14.52 -8.91 1.22
C LEU A 62 14.70 -7.77 2.22
N PHE A 63 14.32 -6.56 1.85
CA PHE A 63 14.22 -5.41 2.73
C PHE A 63 12.78 -5.30 3.28
N VAL A 64 12.62 -5.42 4.59
CA VAL A 64 11.31 -5.35 5.27
C VAL A 64 11.26 -4.11 6.14
N GLY A 65 10.15 -3.39 6.12
CA GLY A 65 9.96 -2.26 7.02
C GLY A 65 8.84 -1.31 6.57
N PRO A 66 8.47 -0.34 7.39
CA PRO A 66 7.41 0.61 7.10
C PRO A 66 7.67 1.40 5.81
N ARG A 67 6.60 1.99 5.26
CA ARG A 67 6.71 2.88 4.09
C ARG A 67 7.60 4.09 4.40
N GLY A 68 8.32 4.59 3.39
CA GLY A 68 9.12 5.81 3.53
C GLY A 68 10.45 5.66 4.28
N THR A 69 10.82 4.46 4.79
CA THR A 69 12.03 4.24 5.61
C THR A 69 13.31 3.97 4.82
N GLY A 70 13.24 3.94 3.47
CA GLY A 70 14.43 3.83 2.62
C GLY A 70 14.71 2.45 2.02
N LYS A 71 13.78 1.48 2.07
CA LYS A 71 13.93 0.11 1.51
C LYS A 71 14.42 0.09 0.07
N THR A 72 13.71 0.77 -0.82
CA THR A 72 14.05 0.85 -2.25
C THR A 72 15.36 1.61 -2.49
N SER A 73 15.68 2.60 -1.63
CA SER A 73 16.97 3.30 -1.68
C SER A 73 18.13 2.39 -1.30
N LEU A 74 17.97 1.57 -0.24
CA LEU A 74 18.96 0.55 0.14
C LEU A 74 19.18 -0.48 -0.98
N ALA A 75 18.11 -0.94 -1.62
CA ALA A 75 18.20 -1.85 -2.77
C ALA A 75 18.99 -1.22 -3.93
N ARG A 76 18.72 0.03 -4.29
CA ARG A 76 19.46 0.75 -5.35
C ARG A 76 20.92 0.98 -5.01
N ILE A 77 21.22 1.34 -3.75
CA ILE A 77 22.61 1.52 -3.29
C ILE A 77 23.35 0.18 -3.32
N LEU A 78 22.71 -0.89 -2.88
CA LEU A 78 23.29 -2.24 -2.98
C LEU A 78 23.54 -2.64 -4.43
N ALA A 79 22.60 -2.35 -5.35
CA ALA A 79 22.77 -2.58 -6.78
C ALA A 79 23.96 -1.80 -7.35
N LYS A 80 24.18 -0.54 -6.91
CA LYS A 80 25.39 0.23 -7.26
C LYS A 80 26.65 -0.39 -6.68
N ALA A 81 26.64 -0.76 -5.41
CA ALA A 81 27.81 -1.29 -4.71
C ALA A 81 28.30 -2.61 -5.34
N VAL A 82 27.40 -3.55 -5.66
CA VAL A 82 27.78 -4.83 -6.31
C VAL A 82 28.29 -4.67 -7.74
N ASN A 83 27.96 -3.55 -8.40
CA ASN A 83 28.36 -3.24 -9.76
C ASN A 83 29.47 -2.17 -9.85
N CYS A 84 29.87 -1.59 -8.72
CA CYS A 84 30.85 -0.51 -8.67
C CYS A 84 32.25 -1.03 -9.08
N THR A 85 32.90 -0.30 -9.99
CA THR A 85 34.28 -0.61 -10.42
C THR A 85 35.34 0.01 -9.52
N ASN A 86 34.95 0.95 -8.65
CA ASN A 86 35.84 1.65 -7.71
C ASN A 86 35.18 1.71 -6.33
N LEU A 87 35.04 0.53 -5.72
CA LEU A 87 34.40 0.37 -4.42
C LEU A 87 35.22 1.05 -3.31
N GLN A 88 34.57 1.83 -2.44
CA GLN A 88 35.19 2.52 -1.32
C GLN A 88 34.68 1.95 0.00
N ASP A 89 35.48 1.10 0.63
CA ASP A 89 35.14 0.46 1.91
C ASP A 89 33.73 -0.19 1.94
N GLY A 90 33.40 -0.93 0.88
CA GLY A 90 32.09 -1.58 0.73
C GLY A 90 30.96 -0.63 0.28
N ASP A 91 31.24 0.64 0.03
CA ASP A 91 30.28 1.62 -0.49
C ASP A 91 30.55 1.94 -1.97
N ALA A 92 29.51 2.30 -2.69
CA ALA A 92 29.61 2.69 -4.10
C ALA A 92 30.26 4.06 -4.24
N CYS A 93 31.18 4.21 -5.22
CA CYS A 93 31.89 5.47 -5.45
C CYS A 93 31.02 6.60 -6.03
N ASP A 94 29.82 6.30 -6.51
CA ASP A 94 28.85 7.19 -7.16
C ASP A 94 29.37 8.00 -8.37
N ALA A 95 30.56 7.67 -8.88
CA ALA A 95 31.24 8.39 -9.96
C ALA A 95 31.61 7.51 -11.16
N CYS A 96 31.79 6.20 -11.00
CA CYS A 96 32.12 5.31 -12.10
C CYS A 96 30.92 5.12 -13.07
N PRO A 97 31.17 4.68 -14.33
CA PRO A 97 30.09 4.51 -15.32
C PRO A 97 28.92 3.68 -14.83
N SER A 98 29.17 2.57 -14.12
CA SER A 98 28.14 1.70 -13.55
C SER A 98 27.29 2.44 -12.50
N CYS A 99 27.92 3.23 -11.60
CA CYS A 99 27.21 3.99 -10.60
C CYS A 99 26.36 5.10 -11.23
N VAL A 100 26.90 5.79 -12.24
CA VAL A 100 26.19 6.86 -12.95
C VAL A 100 24.99 6.32 -13.70
N SER A 101 25.17 5.24 -14.49
CA SER A 101 24.07 4.64 -15.26
C SER A 101 22.93 4.12 -14.37
N ILE A 102 23.24 3.56 -13.19
CA ILE A 102 22.23 3.14 -12.21
C ILE A 102 21.52 4.35 -11.59
N ARG A 103 22.26 5.41 -11.24
CA ARG A 103 21.68 6.64 -10.68
C ARG A 103 20.72 7.32 -11.65
N GLU A 104 21.11 7.39 -12.91
CA GLU A 104 20.34 8.03 -13.98
C GLU A 104 19.25 7.13 -14.56
N GLY A 105 19.26 5.83 -14.22
CA GLY A 105 18.30 4.86 -14.73
C GLY A 105 18.46 4.55 -16.21
N THR A 106 19.66 4.73 -16.79
CA THR A 106 19.94 4.53 -18.21
C THR A 106 20.35 3.08 -18.54
N THR A 107 20.73 2.28 -17.53
CA THR A 107 21.12 0.88 -17.74
C THR A 107 19.90 -0.04 -17.85
N LEU A 108 19.98 -1.03 -18.76
CA LEU A 108 18.99 -2.10 -18.90
C LEU A 108 19.23 -3.29 -17.94
N ASP A 109 20.35 -3.27 -17.22
CA ASP A 109 20.74 -4.35 -16.30
C ASP A 109 20.22 -4.13 -14.86
N LEU A 110 19.62 -2.98 -14.57
CA LEU A 110 18.83 -2.72 -13.38
C LEU A 110 17.36 -2.61 -13.76
N ILE A 111 16.58 -3.61 -13.39
CA ILE A 111 15.15 -3.68 -13.67
C ILE A 111 14.39 -3.44 -12.36
N GLU A 112 13.69 -2.32 -12.27
CA GLU A 112 12.77 -2.03 -11.16
C GLU A 112 11.34 -2.32 -11.57
N ILE A 113 10.66 -3.10 -10.76
CA ILE A 113 9.28 -3.52 -10.95
C ILE A 113 8.49 -3.16 -9.70
N ASP A 114 7.47 -2.32 -9.87
CA ASP A 114 6.46 -2.11 -8.85
C ASP A 114 5.46 -3.27 -8.91
N ALA A 115 5.48 -4.12 -7.90
CA ALA A 115 4.58 -5.27 -7.82
C ALA A 115 3.11 -4.89 -7.61
N ALA A 116 2.81 -3.63 -7.21
CA ALA A 116 1.44 -3.15 -7.16
C ALA A 116 0.81 -3.08 -8.55
N SER A 117 1.61 -2.70 -9.55
CA SER A 117 1.20 -2.58 -10.96
C SER A 117 1.46 -3.86 -11.76
N ASN A 118 2.48 -4.66 -11.38
CA ASN A 118 2.96 -5.84 -12.11
C ASN A 118 2.91 -7.10 -11.23
N ARG A 119 1.71 -7.47 -10.75
CA ARG A 119 1.51 -8.55 -9.78
C ARG A 119 1.16 -9.92 -10.39
N GLY A 120 0.94 -9.95 -11.70
CA GLY A 120 0.41 -11.10 -12.43
C GLY A 120 1.45 -12.18 -12.75
N ILE A 121 0.94 -13.35 -13.11
CA ILE A 121 1.79 -14.48 -13.53
C ILE A 121 2.50 -14.19 -14.86
N ASP A 122 1.86 -13.43 -15.75
CA ASP A 122 2.43 -13.14 -17.07
C ASP A 122 3.56 -12.10 -16.98
N ASP A 123 3.45 -11.13 -16.06
CA ASP A 123 4.53 -10.18 -15.75
C ASP A 123 5.77 -10.93 -15.27
N VAL A 124 5.55 -11.90 -14.39
CA VAL A 124 6.63 -12.75 -13.86
C VAL A 124 7.21 -13.70 -14.91
N ARG A 125 6.40 -14.22 -15.83
CA ARG A 125 6.90 -15.04 -16.97
C ARG A 125 7.79 -14.21 -17.88
N ASN A 126 7.39 -13.00 -18.23
CA ASN A 126 8.19 -12.05 -19.00
C ASN A 126 9.50 -11.70 -18.29
N LEU A 127 9.46 -11.52 -16.95
CA LEU A 127 10.67 -11.34 -16.16
C LEU A 127 11.58 -12.55 -16.25
N ARG A 128 11.03 -13.77 -16.12
CA ARG A 128 11.81 -15.02 -16.17
C ARG A 128 12.50 -15.23 -17.52
N GLU A 129 11.86 -14.89 -18.62
CA GLU A 129 12.49 -14.96 -19.95
C GLU A 129 13.73 -14.05 -20.05
N ARG A 130 13.66 -12.87 -19.42
CA ARG A 130 14.78 -11.92 -19.38
C ARG A 130 15.94 -12.36 -18.48
N LEU A 131 15.72 -13.30 -17.54
CA LEU A 131 16.79 -13.82 -16.67
C LEU A 131 17.83 -14.62 -17.43
N ALA A 132 17.46 -15.24 -18.56
CA ALA A 132 18.38 -16.04 -19.36
C ALA A 132 19.48 -15.22 -20.04
N TYR A 133 19.27 -13.90 -20.20
CA TYR A 133 20.21 -13.04 -20.90
C TYR A 133 21.20 -12.40 -19.93
N PRO A 134 22.52 -12.52 -20.16
CA PRO A 134 23.53 -11.91 -19.32
C PRO A 134 23.45 -10.37 -19.35
N PRO A 135 24.04 -9.69 -18.36
CA PRO A 135 24.10 -8.23 -18.35
C PRO A 135 24.94 -7.70 -19.52
N GLY A 136 24.51 -6.57 -20.08
CA GLY A 136 25.19 -5.93 -21.21
C GLY A 136 26.23 -4.89 -20.80
N GLN A 137 26.02 -4.21 -19.67
CA GLN A 137 26.84 -3.09 -19.21
C GLN A 137 27.39 -3.29 -17.79
N LEU A 138 26.63 -3.95 -16.92
CA LEU A 138 26.98 -4.16 -15.53
C LEU A 138 27.64 -5.54 -15.31
N ARG A 139 28.26 -5.74 -14.13
CA ARG A 139 28.77 -7.06 -13.74
C ARG A 139 27.66 -8.02 -13.32
N ARG A 140 26.64 -7.47 -12.70
CA ARG A 140 25.47 -8.19 -12.17
C ARG A 140 24.19 -7.57 -12.71
N LYS A 141 23.26 -8.39 -13.11
CA LYS A 141 21.92 -7.99 -13.48
C LYS A 141 21.06 -7.99 -12.23
N VAL A 142 20.43 -6.86 -11.91
CA VAL A 142 19.70 -6.68 -10.66
C VAL A 142 18.21 -6.45 -10.93
N TYR A 143 17.40 -7.22 -10.24
CA TYR A 143 15.94 -7.06 -10.24
C TYR A 143 15.50 -6.54 -8.88
N ILE A 144 14.92 -5.34 -8.84
CA ILE A 144 14.31 -4.75 -7.66
C ILE A 144 12.79 -4.88 -7.81
N LEU A 145 12.15 -5.65 -6.92
CA LEU A 145 10.71 -5.80 -6.86
C LEU A 145 10.21 -5.02 -5.63
N ASP A 146 9.64 -3.85 -5.87
CA ASP A 146 9.07 -3.01 -4.80
C ASP A 146 7.64 -3.46 -4.49
N GLU A 147 7.21 -3.26 -3.24
CA GLU A 147 5.94 -3.73 -2.67
C GLU A 147 5.64 -5.20 -3.03
N ALA A 148 6.68 -6.04 -2.94
CA ALA A 148 6.65 -7.43 -3.41
C ALA A 148 5.60 -8.31 -2.71
N HIS A 149 5.05 -7.89 -1.57
CA HIS A 149 3.92 -8.57 -0.92
C HIS A 149 2.65 -8.60 -1.79
N GLN A 150 2.57 -7.77 -2.83
CA GLN A 150 1.42 -7.74 -3.75
C GLN A 150 1.51 -8.79 -4.88
N ILE A 151 2.63 -9.48 -5.02
CA ILE A 151 2.80 -10.55 -6.00
C ILE A 151 1.82 -11.69 -5.68
N THR A 152 1.09 -12.15 -6.69
CA THR A 152 0.09 -13.21 -6.52
C THR A 152 0.73 -14.58 -6.25
N GLY A 153 0.01 -15.49 -5.59
CA GLY A 153 0.50 -16.84 -5.31
C GLY A 153 0.97 -17.61 -6.55
N PRO A 154 0.23 -17.61 -7.67
CA PRO A 154 0.70 -18.21 -8.93
C PRO A 154 1.98 -17.58 -9.49
N ALA A 155 2.15 -16.26 -9.35
CA ALA A 155 3.35 -15.55 -9.77
C ALA A 155 4.56 -15.91 -8.89
N TRP A 156 4.40 -16.03 -7.57
CA TRP A 156 5.43 -16.55 -6.68
C TRP A 156 5.89 -17.96 -7.07
N ASN A 157 4.96 -18.86 -7.39
CA ASN A 157 5.30 -20.21 -7.84
C ASN A 157 6.12 -20.20 -9.13
N ALA A 158 5.84 -19.27 -10.05
CA ALA A 158 6.62 -19.11 -11.28
C ALA A 158 8.04 -18.57 -11.02
N LEU A 159 8.24 -17.76 -9.96
CA LEU A 159 9.55 -17.23 -9.55
C LEU A 159 10.39 -18.22 -8.75
N LEU A 160 9.76 -19.18 -8.06
CA LEU A 160 10.41 -20.02 -7.06
C LEU A 160 11.68 -20.67 -7.61
N LYS A 161 11.61 -21.32 -8.78
CA LYS A 161 12.77 -21.97 -9.40
C LYS A 161 13.89 -20.98 -9.73
N SER A 162 13.54 -19.76 -10.17
CA SER A 162 14.52 -18.73 -10.50
C SER A 162 15.20 -18.12 -9.27
N ILE A 163 14.54 -18.17 -8.11
CA ILE A 163 15.11 -17.75 -6.82
C ILE A 163 15.96 -18.87 -6.22
N GLU A 164 15.60 -20.14 -6.42
CA GLU A 164 16.38 -21.31 -5.96
C GLU A 164 17.68 -21.48 -6.71
N GLU A 165 17.62 -21.40 -8.02
CA GLU A 165 18.74 -21.63 -8.94
C GLU A 165 18.86 -20.45 -9.93
N PRO A 166 19.23 -19.25 -9.46
CA PRO A 166 19.41 -18.11 -10.34
C PRO A 166 20.70 -18.24 -11.16
N PRO A 167 20.77 -17.63 -12.35
CA PRO A 167 22.05 -17.44 -13.03
C PRO A 167 23.04 -16.68 -12.14
N ASP A 168 24.32 -17.02 -12.18
CA ASP A 168 25.37 -16.45 -11.32
C ASP A 168 25.44 -14.92 -11.36
N PHE A 169 25.03 -14.33 -12.48
CA PHE A 169 25.04 -12.89 -12.69
C PHE A 169 23.76 -12.17 -12.21
N VAL A 170 22.76 -12.88 -11.70
CA VAL A 170 21.47 -12.31 -11.29
C VAL A 170 21.41 -12.09 -9.77
N ILE A 171 20.89 -10.94 -9.37
CA ILE A 171 20.56 -10.65 -7.96
C ILE A 171 19.11 -10.15 -7.91
N PHE A 172 18.32 -10.80 -7.05
CA PHE A 172 16.97 -10.34 -6.71
C PHE A 172 16.98 -9.52 -5.42
N MET A 173 16.31 -8.39 -5.44
CA MET A 173 16.13 -7.53 -4.28
C MET A 173 14.63 -7.22 -4.12
N PHE A 174 14.03 -7.71 -3.06
CA PHE A 174 12.63 -7.49 -2.74
C PHE A 174 12.52 -6.40 -1.68
N ALA A 175 11.57 -5.49 -1.84
CA ALA A 175 11.20 -4.54 -0.82
C ALA A 175 9.73 -4.74 -0.44
N SER A 176 9.40 -4.74 0.86
CA SER A 176 8.05 -5.01 1.33
C SER A 176 7.75 -4.32 2.65
N THR A 177 6.50 -3.94 2.82
CA THR A 177 5.96 -3.50 4.11
C THR A 177 5.35 -4.66 4.91
N GLU A 178 5.00 -5.77 4.25
CA GLU A 178 4.28 -6.89 4.82
C GLU A 178 4.94 -8.24 4.50
N PRO A 179 5.90 -8.69 5.32
CA PRO A 179 6.60 -9.95 5.06
C PRO A 179 5.73 -11.19 5.26
N SER A 180 4.64 -11.09 6.01
CA SER A 180 3.68 -12.19 6.25
C SER A 180 2.94 -12.64 4.98
N ALA A 181 2.84 -11.79 3.96
CA ALA A 181 2.21 -12.11 2.68
C ALA A 181 3.10 -12.99 1.77
N PHE A 182 4.38 -13.16 2.10
CA PHE A 182 5.27 -14.01 1.32
C PHE A 182 5.06 -15.49 1.63
N PRO A 183 5.08 -16.37 0.61
CA PRO A 183 5.11 -17.81 0.86
C PRO A 183 6.33 -18.23 1.69
N ALA A 184 6.16 -19.14 2.63
CA ALA A 184 7.25 -19.62 3.50
C ALA A 184 8.43 -20.20 2.70
N ALA A 185 8.14 -20.87 1.57
CA ALA A 185 9.15 -21.40 0.65
C ALA A 185 10.04 -20.32 0.06
N ILE A 186 9.50 -19.13 -0.21
CA ILE A 186 10.27 -17.98 -0.70
C ILE A 186 11.09 -17.38 0.44
N LEU A 187 10.46 -17.10 1.60
CA LEU A 187 11.14 -16.48 2.75
C LEU A 187 12.38 -17.26 3.22
N SER A 188 12.33 -18.59 3.15
CA SER A 188 13.47 -19.44 3.56
C SER A 188 14.71 -19.31 2.65
N ARG A 189 14.58 -18.68 1.47
CA ARG A 189 15.64 -18.48 0.48
C ARG A 189 16.13 -17.04 0.39
N LEU A 190 15.44 -16.12 1.09
CA LEU A 190 15.79 -14.70 1.09
C LEU A 190 16.65 -14.34 2.30
N GLN A 191 17.72 -13.59 2.06
CA GLN A 191 18.42 -12.90 3.14
C GLN A 191 17.64 -11.65 3.54
N ARG A 192 17.06 -11.66 4.74
CA ARG A 192 16.21 -10.61 5.25
C ARG A 192 16.99 -9.52 5.98
N TYR A 193 16.61 -8.26 5.70
CA TYR A 193 17.08 -7.07 6.39
C TYR A 193 15.89 -6.26 6.87
N ASP A 194 15.79 -6.06 8.20
CA ASP A 194 14.70 -5.32 8.83
C ASP A 194 15.07 -3.83 8.94
N VAL A 195 14.34 -3.00 8.22
CA VAL A 195 14.49 -1.55 8.16
C VAL A 195 13.53 -0.91 9.15
N ARG A 196 14.06 -0.22 10.17
CA ARG A 196 13.26 0.38 11.23
C ARG A 196 12.69 1.75 10.85
N ARG A 197 11.71 2.21 11.60
CA ARG A 197 11.29 3.62 11.57
C ARG A 197 12.44 4.50 12.04
N LEU A 198 12.54 5.68 11.43
CA LEU A 198 13.49 6.69 11.86
C LEU A 198 12.99 7.40 13.11
N THR A 199 13.91 7.83 13.95
CA THR A 199 13.61 8.67 15.09
C THR A 199 13.34 10.11 14.64
N VAL A 200 12.64 10.88 15.47
CA VAL A 200 12.37 12.30 15.20
C VAL A 200 13.69 13.06 14.98
N ALA A 201 14.68 12.82 15.82
CA ALA A 201 15.99 13.49 15.72
C ALA A 201 16.74 13.15 14.40
N GLU A 202 16.64 11.91 13.91
CA GLU A 202 17.24 11.52 12.63
C GLU A 202 16.57 12.22 11.45
N ILE A 203 15.24 12.37 11.49
CA ILE A 203 14.48 13.10 10.47
C ILE A 203 14.82 14.59 10.52
N GLU A 204 14.78 15.22 11.71
CA GLU A 204 15.15 16.63 11.91
C GLU A 204 16.54 16.93 11.34
N GLY A 205 17.53 16.09 11.67
CA GLY A 205 18.88 16.23 11.17
C GLY A 205 18.98 16.18 9.65
N LYS A 206 18.16 15.36 8.99
CA LYS A 206 18.12 15.31 7.51
C LYS A 206 17.40 16.52 6.92
N LEU A 207 16.24 16.91 7.47
CA LEU A 207 15.50 18.09 7.01
C LEU A 207 16.32 19.37 7.16
N THR A 208 17.02 19.52 8.29
CA THR A 208 17.91 20.66 8.53
C THR A 208 19.04 20.72 7.49
N ARG A 209 19.65 19.57 7.15
CA ARG A 209 20.67 19.52 6.08
C ARG A 209 20.10 19.94 4.72
N ILE A 210 18.87 19.54 4.40
CA ILE A 210 18.19 19.94 3.17
C ILE A 210 17.97 21.45 3.15
N LEU A 211 17.43 22.02 4.23
CA LEU A 211 17.17 23.45 4.36
C LEU A 211 18.44 24.28 4.21
N VAL A 212 19.52 23.91 4.90
CA VAL A 212 20.81 24.59 4.81
C VAL A 212 21.38 24.54 3.39
N ALA A 213 21.29 23.37 2.72
CA ALA A 213 21.81 23.22 1.36
C ALA A 213 21.00 24.01 0.32
N ASP A 214 19.69 24.15 0.54
CA ASP A 214 18.81 24.94 -0.34
C ASP A 214 18.75 26.44 0.05
N GLY A 215 19.52 26.88 1.08
CA GLY A 215 19.54 28.25 1.55
C GLY A 215 18.18 28.72 2.11
N ARG A 216 17.42 27.83 2.72
CA ARG A 216 16.08 28.08 3.25
C ARG A 216 16.09 28.08 4.78
N GLU A 217 15.21 28.88 5.37
CA GLU A 217 15.06 28.98 6.81
C GLU A 217 13.76 28.32 7.29
N ALA A 218 13.86 27.64 8.42
CA ALA A 218 12.71 27.09 9.14
C ALA A 218 12.92 27.20 10.65
N GLU A 219 11.84 27.42 11.37
CA GLU A 219 11.87 27.36 12.84
C GLU A 219 12.16 25.94 13.32
N PRO A 220 12.96 25.75 14.37
CA PRO A 220 13.19 24.42 14.94
C PRO A 220 11.89 23.69 15.32
N ALA A 221 10.90 24.43 15.83
CA ALA A 221 9.58 23.89 16.15
C ALA A 221 8.84 23.38 14.90
N ALA A 222 8.96 24.07 13.76
CA ALA A 222 8.40 23.64 12.49
C ALA A 222 9.03 22.33 12.00
N VAL A 223 10.36 22.23 12.03
CA VAL A 223 11.12 21.03 11.63
C VAL A 223 10.75 19.85 12.56
N HIS A 224 10.69 20.11 13.87
CA HIS A 224 10.25 19.13 14.86
C HIS A 224 8.84 18.60 14.57
N LEU A 225 7.90 19.49 14.27
CA LEU A 225 6.52 19.12 13.96
C LEU A 225 6.44 18.25 12.70
N ILE A 226 7.13 18.62 11.62
CA ILE A 226 7.22 17.81 10.39
C ILE A 226 7.78 16.42 10.69
N ALA A 227 8.87 16.35 11.46
CA ALA A 227 9.51 15.08 11.82
C ALA A 227 8.59 14.15 12.64
N ARG A 228 7.80 14.73 13.54
CA ARG A 228 6.78 13.98 14.31
C ARG A 228 5.66 13.46 13.41
N LEU A 229 5.12 14.32 12.54
CA LEU A 229 4.03 13.96 11.63
C LEU A 229 4.42 12.88 10.61
N ALA A 230 5.68 12.86 10.21
CA ALA A 230 6.22 11.84 9.30
C ALA A 230 6.23 10.43 9.91
N ALA A 231 5.97 10.26 11.21
CA ALA A 231 5.84 8.98 11.90
C ALA A 231 6.97 7.97 11.58
N GLY A 232 8.20 8.48 11.39
CA GLY A 232 9.40 7.70 11.08
C GLY A 232 9.63 7.42 9.59
N GLY A 233 8.83 8.00 8.68
CA GLY A 233 8.99 7.91 7.23
C GLY A 233 9.75 9.12 6.66
N MET A 234 10.98 8.93 6.19
CA MET A 234 11.77 10.03 5.60
C MET A 234 11.11 10.61 4.35
N ARG A 235 10.56 9.76 3.48
CA ARG A 235 9.89 10.22 2.25
C ARG A 235 8.70 11.12 2.54
N ASP A 236 7.94 10.81 3.59
CA ASP A 236 6.77 11.58 3.98
C ASP A 236 7.20 12.93 4.56
N ALA A 237 8.29 12.97 5.38
CA ALA A 237 8.90 14.20 5.87
C ALA A 237 9.41 15.09 4.74
N GLU A 238 10.15 14.53 3.77
CA GLU A 238 10.67 15.26 2.62
C GLU A 238 9.53 15.78 1.72
N SER A 239 8.43 15.03 1.56
CA SER A 239 7.26 15.47 0.79
C SER A 239 6.50 16.61 1.47
N MET A 240 6.33 16.55 2.80
CA MET A 240 5.74 17.65 3.57
C MET A 240 6.61 18.90 3.51
N LEU A 241 7.94 18.76 3.63
CA LEU A 241 8.87 19.88 3.49
C LEU A 241 8.79 20.52 2.09
N ASP A 242 8.69 19.72 1.04
CA ASP A 242 8.58 20.19 -0.35
C ASP A 242 7.32 21.05 -0.56
N GLN A 243 6.18 20.60 -0.02
CA GLN A 243 4.93 21.37 -0.02
C GLN A 243 5.05 22.70 0.73
N LEU A 244 5.68 22.67 1.92
CA LEU A 244 5.87 23.86 2.73
C LEU A 244 6.83 24.87 2.07
N LEU A 245 7.90 24.42 1.45
CA LEU A 245 8.82 25.29 0.70
C LEU A 245 8.15 25.94 -0.51
N SER A 246 7.16 25.27 -1.10
CA SER A 246 6.37 25.83 -2.20
C SER A 246 5.37 26.88 -1.71
N ALA A 247 4.78 26.68 -0.52
CA ALA A 247 3.77 27.56 0.06
C ALA A 247 4.37 28.77 0.81
N ALA A 248 5.52 28.60 1.47
CA ALA A 248 6.20 29.63 2.28
C ALA A 248 7.67 29.76 1.86
N PRO A 249 7.97 30.49 0.78
CA PRO A 249 9.32 30.53 0.20
C PRO A 249 10.35 31.25 1.08
N GLU A 250 9.95 32.16 1.98
CA GLU A 250 10.89 32.93 2.80
C GLU A 250 11.30 32.19 4.07
N ARG A 251 10.34 31.78 4.89
CA ARG A 251 10.57 31.09 6.16
C ARG A 251 9.42 30.18 6.53
N ILE A 252 9.74 28.95 6.95
CA ILE A 252 8.75 28.00 7.45
C ILE A 252 8.60 28.15 8.96
N THR A 253 7.40 28.54 9.41
CA THR A 253 7.05 28.63 10.84
C THR A 253 6.21 27.44 11.27
N GLU A 254 6.10 27.17 12.56
CA GLU A 254 5.20 26.15 13.08
C GLU A 254 3.74 26.41 12.69
N ALA A 255 3.31 27.67 12.69
CA ALA A 255 1.97 28.07 12.26
C ALA A 255 1.72 27.70 10.79
N THR A 256 2.69 27.99 9.90
CA THR A 256 2.59 27.61 8.48
C THR A 256 2.45 26.11 8.30
N VAL A 257 3.18 25.30 9.08
CA VAL A 257 3.05 23.83 9.04
C VAL A 257 1.65 23.40 9.45
N ARG A 258 1.11 23.97 10.54
CA ARG A 258 -0.23 23.66 11.04
C ARG A 258 -1.31 24.02 10.02
N ASP A 259 -1.22 25.20 9.44
CA ASP A 259 -2.20 25.70 8.49
C ASP A 259 -2.20 24.89 7.19
N LEU A 260 -1.03 24.64 6.61
CA LEU A 260 -0.94 23.89 5.35
C LEU A 260 -1.40 22.44 5.48
N LEU A 261 -1.11 21.80 6.62
CA LEU A 261 -1.48 20.40 6.87
C LEU A 261 -2.85 20.27 7.54
N GLY A 262 -3.60 21.36 7.69
CA GLY A 262 -4.94 21.36 8.28
C GLY A 262 -4.98 20.91 9.74
N LEU A 263 -3.89 21.10 10.50
CA LEU A 263 -3.79 20.64 11.88
C LEU A 263 -4.59 21.57 12.81
N ALA A 264 -5.21 20.98 13.81
CA ALA A 264 -5.84 21.73 14.87
C ALA A 264 -4.80 22.34 15.83
N ASP A 265 -5.14 23.49 16.40
CA ASP A 265 -4.32 24.13 17.43
C ASP A 265 -4.30 23.31 18.72
N GLY A 266 -3.23 23.37 19.48
CA GLY A 266 -3.06 22.60 20.70
C GLY A 266 -4.18 22.85 21.74
N GLU A 267 -4.68 24.06 21.83
CA GLU A 267 -5.82 24.38 22.71
C GLU A 267 -7.12 23.76 22.23
N VAL A 268 -7.33 23.69 20.93
CA VAL A 268 -8.50 23.03 20.33
C VAL A 268 -8.46 21.51 20.59
N ILE A 269 -7.26 20.90 20.47
CA ILE A 269 -7.08 19.48 20.79
C ILE A 269 -7.37 19.21 22.26
N LYS A 270 -6.90 20.07 23.18
CA LYS A 270 -7.18 19.97 24.61
C LYS A 270 -8.68 20.10 24.89
N ALA A 271 -9.34 21.10 24.29
CA ALA A 271 -10.78 21.27 24.42
C ALA A 271 -11.57 20.05 23.90
N PHE A 272 -11.14 19.49 22.76
CA PHE A 272 -11.72 18.27 22.20
C PHE A 272 -11.61 17.09 23.19
N ILE A 273 -10.44 16.89 23.78
CA ILE A 273 -10.20 15.83 24.77
C ILE A 273 -11.05 16.09 26.03
N ASP A 274 -11.13 17.34 26.50
CA ASP A 274 -11.95 17.71 27.64
C ASP A 274 -13.44 17.37 27.42
N HIS A 275 -14.00 17.69 26.25
CA HIS A 275 -15.37 17.31 25.89
C HIS A 275 -15.54 15.80 25.78
N LEU A 276 -14.58 15.12 25.17
CA LEU A 276 -14.58 13.66 25.01
C LEU A 276 -14.56 12.94 26.37
N VAL A 277 -13.72 13.39 27.31
CA VAL A 277 -13.58 12.80 28.65
C VAL A 277 -14.82 13.06 29.49
N ARG A 278 -15.41 14.27 29.43
CA ARG A 278 -16.64 14.65 30.19
C ARG A 278 -17.92 14.08 29.60
N GLY A 279 -17.88 13.59 28.35
CA GLY A 279 -19.08 13.15 27.63
C GLY A 279 -20.00 14.33 27.20
N ASP A 280 -19.43 15.53 27.01
CA ASP A 280 -20.13 16.70 26.52
C ASP A 280 -20.28 16.65 25.00
N GLY A 281 -21.25 15.85 24.55
CA GLY A 281 -21.48 15.62 23.13
C GLY A 281 -21.86 16.87 22.35
N ALA A 282 -22.67 17.77 22.96
CA ALA A 282 -23.15 18.98 22.28
C ALA A 282 -21.99 19.94 21.99
N ALA A 283 -21.13 20.21 22.99
CA ALA A 283 -19.97 21.07 22.81
C ALA A 283 -18.91 20.42 21.89
N GLY A 284 -18.73 19.08 21.97
CA GLY A 284 -17.84 18.34 21.09
C GLY A 284 -18.24 18.41 19.62
N VAL A 285 -19.54 18.26 19.31
CA VAL A 285 -20.06 18.38 17.94
C VAL A 285 -19.88 19.81 17.42
N ALA A 286 -20.22 20.83 18.21
CA ALA A 286 -20.03 22.22 17.82
C ALA A 286 -18.57 22.59 17.55
N LEU A 287 -17.62 21.97 18.30
CA LEU A 287 -16.20 22.12 18.05
C LEU A 287 -15.79 21.49 16.71
N LEU A 288 -16.32 20.31 16.39
CA LEU A 288 -16.08 19.65 15.10
C LEU A 288 -16.64 20.48 13.94
N ASP A 289 -17.85 21.08 14.08
CA ASP A 289 -18.42 22.00 13.08
C ASP A 289 -17.48 23.18 12.81
N THR A 290 -17.01 23.83 13.89
CA THR A 290 -16.07 24.96 13.79
C THR A 290 -14.77 24.58 13.08
N LEU A 291 -14.27 23.36 13.29
CA LEU A 291 -13.05 22.88 12.63
C LEU A 291 -13.26 22.65 11.14
N GLU A 292 -14.39 22.05 10.75
CA GLU A 292 -14.73 21.86 9.33
C GLU A 292 -14.96 23.21 8.61
N GLU A 293 -15.66 24.15 9.23
CA GLU A 293 -15.84 25.50 8.68
C GLU A 293 -14.50 26.22 8.45
N ARG A 294 -13.49 25.95 9.28
CA ARG A 294 -12.13 26.48 9.13
C ARG A 294 -11.25 25.65 8.19
N GLY A 295 -11.80 24.62 7.54
CA GLY A 295 -11.07 23.76 6.64
C GLY A 295 -10.01 22.88 7.31
N ARG A 296 -10.16 22.58 8.62
CA ARG A 296 -9.25 21.68 9.34
C ARG A 296 -9.59 20.22 9.03
N ASP A 297 -8.55 19.39 8.92
CA ASP A 297 -8.71 17.96 8.62
C ASP A 297 -9.12 17.18 9.88
N ILE A 298 -10.31 16.62 9.86
CA ILE A 298 -10.86 15.80 10.96
C ILE A 298 -10.03 14.53 11.18
N ARG A 299 -9.42 13.97 10.15
CA ARG A 299 -8.51 12.82 10.27
C ARG A 299 -7.25 13.22 11.04
N ALA A 300 -6.66 14.36 10.68
CA ALA A 300 -5.52 14.91 11.40
C ALA A 300 -5.89 15.22 12.86
N LEU A 301 -7.09 15.70 13.14
CA LEU A 301 -7.60 15.88 14.52
C LEU A 301 -7.65 14.56 15.30
N LEU A 302 -8.15 13.48 14.69
CA LEU A 302 -8.18 12.16 15.34
C LEU A 302 -6.77 11.71 15.73
N ASP A 303 -5.82 11.77 14.80
CA ASP A 303 -4.44 11.38 15.06
C ASP A 303 -3.78 12.25 16.15
N GLN A 304 -4.01 13.56 16.11
CA GLN A 304 -3.51 14.51 17.12
C GLN A 304 -4.12 14.23 18.50
N ALA A 305 -5.42 13.96 18.58
CA ALA A 305 -6.11 13.66 19.84
C ALA A 305 -5.62 12.33 20.45
N VAL A 306 -5.43 11.29 19.64
CA VAL A 306 -4.89 10.00 20.10
C VAL A 306 -3.48 10.18 20.67
N GLU A 307 -2.61 10.92 19.97
CA GLU A 307 -1.24 11.16 20.44
C GLU A 307 -1.21 12.06 21.69
N ALA A 308 -2.10 13.05 21.80
CA ALA A 308 -2.21 13.89 22.98
C ALA A 308 -2.68 13.09 24.21
N ILE A 309 -3.69 12.22 24.04
CA ILE A 309 -4.14 11.30 25.09
C ILE A 309 -3.00 10.37 25.54
N ARG A 310 -2.28 9.78 24.57
CA ARG A 310 -1.12 8.92 24.86
C ARG A 310 -0.06 9.67 25.66
N SER A 311 0.27 10.89 25.22
CA SER A 311 1.29 11.71 25.89
C SER A 311 0.89 12.08 27.31
N GLU A 312 -0.40 12.43 27.55
CA GLU A 312 -0.91 12.75 28.89
C GLU A 312 -0.92 11.52 29.81
N LEU A 313 -1.30 10.33 29.29
CA LEU A 313 -1.24 9.08 30.03
C LEU A 313 0.20 8.75 30.48
N ILE A 314 1.18 8.90 29.58
CA ILE A 314 2.60 8.64 29.90
C ILE A 314 3.10 9.66 30.94
N ALA A 315 2.77 10.93 30.78
CA ALA A 315 3.13 11.98 31.74
C ALA A 315 2.53 11.72 33.12
N GLY A 316 1.26 11.30 33.19
CA GLY A 316 0.59 10.93 34.43
C GLY A 316 1.16 9.68 35.12
N LEU A 317 1.79 8.76 34.37
CA LEU A 317 2.54 7.63 34.96
C LEU A 317 3.85 8.09 35.60
N ALA A 318 4.51 9.12 35.02
CA ALA A 318 5.75 9.66 35.55
C ALA A 318 5.50 10.61 36.75
N ASP A 319 4.45 11.43 36.66
CA ASP A 319 4.02 12.33 37.72
C ASP A 319 2.47 12.38 37.79
N PRO A 320 1.85 11.70 38.75
CA PRO A 320 0.39 11.70 38.89
C PRO A 320 -0.22 13.09 39.12
N THR A 321 0.57 14.06 39.59
CA THR A 321 0.09 15.45 39.83
C THR A 321 0.07 16.30 38.56
N ALA A 322 0.74 15.87 37.49
CA ALA A 322 0.78 16.54 36.19
C ALA A 322 -0.40 16.18 35.28
N ALA A 323 -1.16 15.14 35.61
CA ALA A 323 -2.30 14.71 34.79
C ALA A 323 -3.47 15.69 34.94
N ARG A 324 -4.01 16.15 33.77
CA ARG A 324 -5.20 17.04 33.72
C ARG A 324 -6.50 16.27 33.95
N HIS A 325 -6.51 15.00 33.58
CA HIS A 325 -7.68 14.12 33.63
C HIS A 325 -7.40 12.87 34.47
N ASP A 326 -8.46 12.26 34.98
CA ASP A 326 -8.39 10.93 35.57
C ASP A 326 -7.87 9.92 34.55
N PRO A 327 -6.80 9.16 34.86
CA PRO A 327 -6.19 8.22 33.93
C PRO A 327 -7.17 7.14 33.41
N ALA A 328 -8.13 6.70 34.21
CA ALA A 328 -9.11 5.71 33.77
C ALA A 328 -10.11 6.30 32.75
N ALA A 329 -10.57 7.54 32.99
CA ALA A 329 -11.44 8.27 32.08
C ALA A 329 -10.71 8.60 30.76
N LEU A 330 -9.45 9.03 30.84
CA LEU A 330 -8.62 9.32 29.67
C LEU A 330 -8.34 8.06 28.84
N ALA A 331 -8.04 6.93 29.49
CA ALA A 331 -7.85 5.64 28.81
C ALA A 331 -9.17 5.15 28.15
N ALA A 332 -10.32 5.39 28.78
CA ALA A 332 -11.62 5.08 28.19
C ALA A 332 -11.89 5.94 26.94
N ALA A 333 -11.57 7.23 26.99
CA ALA A 333 -11.62 8.13 25.84
C ALA A 333 -10.69 7.66 24.70
N GLY A 334 -9.46 7.32 25.00
CA GLY A 334 -8.49 6.78 24.05
C GLY A 334 -8.97 5.49 23.37
N ARG A 335 -9.58 4.55 24.10
CA ARG A 335 -10.17 3.34 23.51
C ARG A 335 -11.31 3.65 22.54
N ARG A 336 -12.14 4.65 22.82
CA ARG A 336 -13.21 5.08 21.90
C ARG A 336 -12.66 5.61 20.60
N LEU A 337 -11.61 6.45 20.65
CA LEU A 337 -10.94 6.96 19.45
C LEU A 337 -10.22 5.85 18.68
N ALA A 338 -9.55 4.93 19.37
CA ALA A 338 -8.86 3.80 18.75
C ALA A 338 -9.80 2.80 18.05
N ALA A 339 -11.08 2.78 18.40
CA ALA A 339 -12.10 1.94 17.75
C ALA A 339 -12.65 2.54 16.45
N ILE A 340 -12.29 3.79 16.12
CA ILE A 340 -12.74 4.48 14.92
C ILE A 340 -12.00 3.94 13.70
N ASP A 341 -12.75 3.58 12.65
CA ASP A 341 -12.19 3.27 11.33
C ASP A 341 -12.15 4.53 10.46
N PRO A 342 -10.96 5.14 10.26
CA PRO A 342 -10.83 6.37 9.50
C PRO A 342 -11.07 6.20 7.99
N ASN A 343 -11.13 4.95 7.49
CA ASN A 343 -11.35 4.65 6.06
C ASN A 343 -12.80 4.29 5.74
N ARG A 344 -13.68 4.25 6.74
CA ARG A 344 -15.09 3.93 6.54
C ARG A 344 -15.77 5.01 5.70
N ALA A 345 -16.36 4.61 4.58
CA ALA A 345 -17.06 5.50 3.66
C ALA A 345 -18.58 5.57 3.97
N GLY A 346 -19.24 6.63 3.46
CA GLY A 346 -20.68 6.80 3.54
C GLY A 346 -21.17 7.45 4.84
N ILE A 347 -22.47 7.28 5.16
CA ILE A 347 -23.14 7.94 6.30
C ILE A 347 -22.50 7.59 7.66
N GLY A 348 -21.82 6.43 7.77
CA GLY A 348 -21.05 6.04 8.95
C GLY A 348 -19.58 6.47 8.91
N GLY A 349 -19.21 7.50 8.13
CA GLY A 349 -17.84 7.98 7.95
C GLY A 349 -17.19 8.51 9.23
N LEU A 350 -15.95 9.00 9.09
CA LEU A 350 -15.10 9.42 10.20
C LEU A 350 -15.79 10.44 11.12
N ARG A 351 -16.43 11.45 10.53
CA ARG A 351 -17.16 12.49 11.26
C ARG A 351 -18.20 11.89 12.23
N PHE A 352 -19.09 11.05 11.71
CA PHE A 352 -20.14 10.42 12.51
C PHE A 352 -19.59 9.52 13.62
N GLN A 353 -18.49 8.81 13.37
CA GLN A 353 -17.84 7.98 14.38
C GLN A 353 -17.24 8.82 15.52
N LEU A 354 -16.68 10.00 15.21
CA LEU A 354 -16.20 10.96 16.22
C LEU A 354 -17.35 11.52 17.04
N GLU A 355 -18.46 11.88 16.42
CA GLU A 355 -19.67 12.31 17.13
C GLU A 355 -20.17 11.24 18.08
N LEU A 356 -20.29 9.99 17.63
CA LEU A 356 -20.67 8.87 18.48
C LEU A 356 -19.72 8.68 19.67
N ALA A 357 -18.41 8.87 19.46
CA ALA A 357 -17.44 8.77 20.53
C ALA A 357 -17.62 9.83 21.62
N MET A 358 -18.20 11.00 21.27
CA MET A 358 -18.53 12.07 22.23
C MET A 358 -19.74 11.73 23.12
N PHE A 359 -20.71 10.96 22.62
CA PHE A 359 -21.93 10.62 23.35
C PHE A 359 -21.83 9.36 24.22
N ALA A 360 -20.67 8.75 24.35
CA ALA A 360 -20.54 7.58 25.20
C ALA A 360 -20.75 7.93 26.67
N VAL A 361 -21.76 7.32 27.25
CA VAL A 361 -22.18 7.51 28.66
C VAL A 361 -20.99 7.24 29.57
N VAL A 362 -20.55 8.25 30.29
CA VAL A 362 -19.75 8.05 31.52
C VAL A 362 -20.63 7.22 32.47
N PRO A 363 -20.19 6.05 32.93
CA PRO A 363 -20.94 5.34 33.95
C PRO A 363 -21.10 6.31 35.14
N ASN A 364 -22.28 6.85 35.31
CA ASN A 364 -22.58 7.55 36.55
C ASN A 364 -22.37 6.55 37.68
N ASP A 365 -21.44 6.86 38.54
CA ASP A 365 -21.22 6.21 39.81
C ASP A 365 -22.49 6.44 40.67
N THR A 366 -23.54 5.68 40.33
CA THR A 366 -24.68 5.53 41.24
C THR A 366 -24.24 4.56 42.32
N SER A 367 -23.39 5.07 43.19
CA SER A 367 -23.31 4.51 44.53
C SER A 367 -24.75 4.46 45.06
N PRO A 368 -25.26 3.31 45.43
CA PRO A 368 -26.58 3.25 46.04
C PRO A 368 -26.50 4.00 47.37
N ARG A 369 -27.12 5.17 47.37
CA ARG A 369 -27.33 5.98 48.55
C ARG A 369 -28.03 5.09 49.59
N ALA A 370 -27.28 4.73 50.62
CA ALA A 370 -27.78 3.99 51.74
C ALA A 370 -29.06 4.67 52.28
N SER A 371 -30.20 4.09 52.01
CA SER A 371 -31.44 4.40 52.70
C SER A 371 -31.34 3.78 54.10
N SER A 372 -31.38 4.67 55.10
CA SER A 372 -31.39 4.34 56.53
C SER A 372 -32.51 3.36 56.90
N PRO A 373 -32.33 2.58 57.97
CA PRO A 373 -33.17 1.44 58.27
C PRO A 373 -34.46 1.84 59.00
N ALA A 374 -35.58 1.32 58.56
CA ALA A 374 -36.81 1.27 59.35
C ALA A 374 -36.87 -0.03 60.17
N THR A 375 -37.04 0.16 61.43
CA THR A 375 -37.22 -0.71 62.61
C THR A 375 -38.10 -1.95 62.39
N SER A 376 -37.61 -3.09 62.83
CA SER A 376 -38.14 -4.28 63.51
C SER A 376 -39.64 -4.67 63.47
N PRO A 377 -40.10 -5.95 63.71
CA PRO A 377 -39.57 -6.90 64.72
C PRO A 377 -39.45 -8.38 64.29
N SER A 378 -38.65 -9.09 65.07
CA SER A 378 -38.64 -10.57 65.22
C SER A 378 -39.92 -11.13 65.84
N PRO A 379 -40.27 -12.48 65.72
CA PRO A 379 -39.64 -13.44 66.62
C PRO A 379 -39.43 -14.89 66.11
N GLN A 380 -38.47 -15.54 66.77
CA GLN A 380 -38.44 -16.91 67.31
C GLN A 380 -38.56 -18.16 66.41
N GLY A 381 -37.60 -19.07 66.59
CA GLY A 381 -37.75 -20.50 66.40
C GLY A 381 -36.47 -21.23 65.98
N ALA A 382 -35.63 -21.62 66.93
CA ALA A 382 -34.55 -22.62 66.77
C ALA A 382 -35.17 -24.04 66.72
N PRO A 383 -34.44 -25.17 66.47
CA PRO A 383 -33.04 -25.43 66.79
C PRO A 383 -32.19 -26.12 65.68
N SER A 384 -30.93 -26.01 65.89
CA SER A 384 -29.89 -26.93 65.38
C SER A 384 -30.04 -28.35 65.94
N PRO A 385 -29.39 -29.43 65.45
CA PRO A 385 -27.95 -29.62 65.62
C PRO A 385 -27.23 -30.43 64.51
N THR A 386 -25.97 -30.38 64.49
CA THR A 386 -24.89 -31.38 64.67
C THR A 386 -23.89 -31.45 63.55
N THR A 387 -22.75 -30.94 63.83
CA THR A 387 -21.42 -31.32 63.33
C THR A 387 -21.06 -32.72 63.84
N PRO A 388 -20.10 -33.53 63.34
CA PRO A 388 -18.68 -33.15 63.25
C PRO A 388 -17.86 -33.77 62.08
N PRO A 389 -16.54 -33.49 62.11
CA PRO A 389 -15.59 -33.75 61.04
C PRO A 389 -14.76 -35.03 61.34
N PRO A 390 -13.51 -35.27 60.87
CA PRO A 390 -12.62 -34.83 59.84
C PRO A 390 -11.94 -36.01 59.06
N THR A 391 -11.00 -35.75 58.22
CA THR A 391 -9.66 -36.36 58.03
C THR A 391 -9.21 -36.15 56.55
N GLU A 392 -8.23 -35.31 56.31
CA GLU A 392 -6.79 -35.49 56.19
C GLU A 392 -6.31 -36.63 55.27
N LYS A 393 -5.60 -36.21 54.20
CA LYS A 393 -4.25 -36.63 53.76
C LYS A 393 -4.06 -36.16 52.31
N ALA A 394 -3.23 -35.20 52.08
CA ALA A 394 -1.78 -35.16 51.83
C ALA A 394 -1.30 -36.25 50.85
N ALA A 395 -0.73 -35.82 49.77
CA ALA A 395 0.58 -36.17 49.24
C ALA A 395 0.69 -36.02 47.71
N THR A 396 1.54 -35.16 47.35
CA THR A 396 2.81 -35.27 46.60
C THR A 396 2.79 -35.40 45.11
N ARG A 397 3.36 -34.37 44.53
CA ARG A 397 4.08 -34.35 43.24
C ARG A 397 5.14 -35.47 43.21
N PRO A 398 5.48 -36.06 42.04
CA PRO A 398 6.83 -35.78 41.57
C PRO A 398 6.97 -35.63 40.04
N THR A 399 7.93 -34.78 39.68
CA THR A 399 8.71 -34.83 38.44
C THR A 399 9.69 -36.00 38.51
N PRO A 400 10.00 -36.66 37.37
CA PRO A 400 11.39 -36.77 36.97
C PRO A 400 11.69 -36.73 35.48
N ALA A 401 12.87 -36.28 35.12
CA ALA A 401 13.65 -36.62 33.94
C ALA A 401 14.58 -37.80 34.27
N PRO A 402 15.52 -38.23 33.40
CA PRO A 402 15.44 -38.78 32.04
C PRO A 402 16.04 -40.21 31.98
N SER A 403 15.93 -40.92 30.84
CA SER A 403 16.86 -42.02 30.51
C SER A 403 16.73 -42.49 29.06
N THR A 404 17.75 -42.29 28.31
CA THR A 404 18.56 -43.12 27.39
C THR A 404 18.11 -44.56 27.12
N SER A 405 18.20 -44.97 25.87
CA SER A 405 18.90 -46.12 25.29
C SER A 405 18.18 -46.75 24.11
N ALA A 406 18.76 -46.63 22.96
CA ALA A 406 19.46 -47.57 22.08
C ALA A 406 18.64 -48.67 21.38
N ALA A 407 18.81 -48.64 20.06
CA ALA A 407 19.06 -49.75 19.13
C ALA A 407 17.91 -50.69 18.73
N THR A 408 17.54 -50.70 17.45
CA THR A 408 17.89 -51.80 16.53
C THR A 408 17.19 -51.65 15.19
N SER A 409 17.92 -51.46 14.11
CA SER A 409 17.57 -51.86 12.74
C SER A 409 17.95 -53.34 12.61
N PRO A 410 17.59 -54.12 11.60
CA PRO A 410 17.33 -54.00 10.18
C PRO A 410 16.25 -55.01 9.64
N PRO A 411 16.21 -55.46 8.35
CA PRO A 411 17.03 -55.19 7.17
C PRO A 411 16.24 -54.93 5.85
N ARG A 412 16.96 -54.39 4.95
CA ARG A 412 16.90 -54.33 3.49
C ARG A 412 16.39 -55.61 2.79
N ALA A 413 15.50 -55.40 1.78
CA ALA A 413 15.37 -56.33 0.65
C ALA A 413 15.27 -55.56 -0.66
N THR A 414 16.27 -55.75 -1.47
CA THR A 414 16.30 -55.50 -2.94
C THR A 414 15.56 -56.60 -3.66
N PRO A 415 14.92 -56.35 -4.80
CA PRO A 415 15.03 -57.29 -5.91
C PRO A 415 15.57 -56.67 -7.19
N THR A 416 16.39 -57.46 -7.83
CA THR A 416 17.01 -57.31 -9.13
C THR A 416 16.02 -57.69 -10.28
N PRO A 417 16.46 -57.57 -11.55
CA PRO A 417 15.65 -57.05 -12.66
C PRO A 417 15.08 -58.15 -13.56
N ASN A 418 14.10 -57.76 -14.39
CA ASN A 418 13.76 -58.59 -15.53
C ASN A 418 13.44 -57.73 -16.76
N THR A 419 14.27 -57.80 -17.70
CA THR A 419 14.39 -58.16 -19.09
C THR A 419 13.27 -57.78 -20.08
N ALA A 420 13.72 -57.04 -21.09
CA ALA A 420 13.39 -57.06 -22.52
C ALA A 420 12.13 -56.38 -23.08
N ALA A 421 12.49 -55.48 -23.96
CA ALA A 421 11.83 -54.73 -25.01
C ALA A 421 10.88 -55.55 -25.93
N PRO A 422 10.06 -54.90 -26.82
CA PRO A 422 10.67 -54.10 -27.90
C PRO A 422 9.93 -52.79 -28.25
N THR A 423 10.72 -51.89 -28.72
CA THR A 423 10.60 -50.79 -29.68
C THR A 423 9.26 -50.64 -30.40
N ALA A 424 8.62 -49.46 -30.23
CA ALA A 424 7.78 -48.87 -31.25
C ALA A 424 8.16 -47.38 -31.36
N GLU A 425 8.49 -46.98 -32.58
CA GLU A 425 8.82 -45.59 -33.00
C GLU A 425 7.71 -44.59 -32.64
N PRO A 426 8.05 -43.37 -32.28
CA PRO A 426 7.05 -42.29 -32.16
C PRO A 426 6.80 -41.71 -33.55
N THR A 427 5.54 -41.94 -34.00
CA THR A 427 4.95 -41.23 -35.13
C THR A 427 4.84 -39.74 -34.79
N ALA A 428 5.35 -38.89 -35.67
CA ALA A 428 5.26 -37.42 -35.58
C ALA A 428 3.81 -36.96 -35.52
N PRO A 429 3.48 -35.92 -34.71
CA PRO A 429 2.15 -35.33 -34.71
C PRO A 429 1.94 -34.56 -36.02
N THR A 430 0.83 -34.89 -36.68
CA THR A 430 0.26 -34.15 -37.80
C THR A 430 -0.01 -32.69 -37.39
N PRO A 431 0.35 -31.72 -38.25
CA PRO A 431 0.09 -30.30 -37.93
C PRO A 431 -1.41 -30.02 -37.89
N GLN A 432 -1.88 -29.48 -36.75
CA GLN A 432 -3.18 -28.85 -36.67
C GLN A 432 -3.24 -27.67 -37.64
N PRO A 433 -4.35 -27.50 -38.36
CA PRO A 433 -4.52 -26.35 -39.23
C PRO A 433 -4.60 -25.05 -38.40
N ALA A 434 -3.88 -24.03 -38.84
CA ALA A 434 -3.97 -22.67 -38.35
C ALA A 434 -5.42 -22.16 -38.32
N PRO A 435 -5.79 -21.29 -37.37
CA PRO A 435 -7.12 -20.70 -37.36
C PRO A 435 -7.31 -19.89 -38.63
N SER A 436 -8.25 -20.36 -39.45
CA SER A 436 -8.72 -19.70 -40.64
C SER A 436 -9.28 -18.34 -40.25
N THR A 437 -8.80 -17.29 -40.87
CA THR A 437 -9.43 -15.98 -40.91
C THR A 437 -10.86 -16.17 -41.43
N ALA A 438 -11.82 -16.16 -40.50
CA ALA A 438 -13.23 -16.19 -40.86
C ALA A 438 -13.59 -14.86 -41.49
N THR A 439 -13.97 -14.90 -42.75
CA THR A 439 -14.78 -13.90 -43.44
C THR A 439 -16.02 -13.59 -42.60
N PRO A 440 -16.49 -12.32 -42.51
CA PRO A 440 -17.67 -12.00 -41.72
C PRO A 440 -18.88 -12.75 -42.28
N ALA A 441 -19.36 -13.72 -41.49
CA ALA A 441 -20.65 -14.39 -41.74
C ALA A 441 -21.76 -13.36 -41.55
N ALA A 442 -22.84 -13.49 -42.33
CA ALA A 442 -24.04 -12.67 -42.19
C ALA A 442 -24.52 -12.67 -40.73
N PRO A 443 -25.03 -11.54 -40.22
CA PRO A 443 -25.43 -11.41 -38.83
C PRO A 443 -26.50 -12.45 -38.50
N ASP A 444 -26.30 -13.16 -37.39
CA ASP A 444 -27.24 -14.16 -36.88
C ASP A 444 -28.50 -13.41 -36.41
N PRO A 445 -29.71 -13.73 -36.97
CA PRO A 445 -30.93 -13.02 -36.62
C PRO A 445 -31.27 -13.09 -35.11
N ALA A 446 -30.85 -14.13 -34.42
CA ALA A 446 -31.04 -14.29 -32.98
C ALA A 446 -30.15 -13.32 -32.18
N LEU A 447 -28.94 -13.00 -32.68
CA LEU A 447 -28.07 -12.02 -32.06
C LEU A 447 -28.62 -10.60 -32.29
N GLU A 448 -29.16 -10.29 -33.46
CA GLU A 448 -29.78 -8.98 -33.73
C GLU A 448 -31.01 -8.73 -32.84
N GLU A 449 -31.85 -9.74 -32.63
CA GLU A 449 -33.01 -9.65 -31.74
C GLU A 449 -32.57 -9.42 -30.28
N LEU A 450 -31.51 -10.12 -29.82
CA LEU A 450 -30.95 -9.93 -28.48
C LEU A 450 -30.30 -8.54 -28.33
N LEU A 451 -29.61 -8.04 -29.36
CA LEU A 451 -29.03 -6.70 -29.35
C LEU A 451 -30.10 -5.60 -29.29
N ALA A 452 -31.24 -5.79 -29.94
CA ALA A 452 -32.38 -4.88 -29.85
C ALA A 452 -33.00 -4.86 -28.45
N ALA A 453 -33.06 -6.01 -27.77
CA ALA A 453 -33.55 -6.13 -26.40
C ALA A 453 -32.51 -5.73 -25.32
N TRP A 454 -31.23 -5.56 -25.71
CA TRP A 454 -30.12 -5.35 -24.78
C TRP A 454 -30.28 -4.14 -23.87
N PRO A 455 -30.76 -2.96 -24.31
CA PRO A 455 -30.99 -1.83 -23.41
C PRO A 455 -31.95 -2.14 -22.27
N ALA A 456 -33.04 -2.85 -22.55
CA ALA A 456 -34.02 -3.26 -21.52
C ALA A 456 -33.43 -4.29 -20.54
N ILE A 457 -32.58 -5.21 -21.03
CA ILE A 457 -31.86 -6.18 -20.18
C ILE A 457 -30.89 -5.45 -19.26
N VAL A 458 -30.14 -4.48 -19.76
CA VAL A 458 -29.21 -3.66 -18.95
C VAL A 458 -29.98 -2.87 -17.90
N GLU A 459 -31.11 -2.27 -18.23
CA GLU A 459 -31.95 -1.53 -17.30
C GLU A 459 -32.47 -2.46 -16.17
N HIS A 460 -33.04 -3.61 -16.55
CA HIS A 460 -33.58 -4.61 -15.60
C HIS A 460 -32.49 -5.12 -14.64
N LEU A 461 -31.33 -5.53 -15.15
CA LEU A 461 -30.22 -6.04 -14.32
C LEU A 461 -29.49 -4.94 -13.54
N SER A 462 -29.58 -3.67 -13.98
CA SER A 462 -29.01 -2.52 -13.25
C SER A 462 -29.82 -2.15 -12.01
N ALA A 463 -31.06 -2.61 -11.89
CA ALA A 463 -31.86 -2.48 -10.66
C ALA A 463 -31.27 -3.29 -9.48
N HIS A 464 -30.44 -4.29 -9.76
CA HIS A 464 -29.78 -5.11 -8.76
C HIS A 464 -28.31 -4.67 -8.58
N PRO A 465 -27.91 -4.04 -7.42
CA PRO A 465 -26.57 -3.50 -7.20
C PRO A 465 -25.42 -4.47 -7.52
N PRO A 466 -25.53 -5.79 -7.24
CA PRO A 466 -24.43 -6.72 -7.50
C PRO A 466 -24.19 -7.05 -8.98
N THR A 467 -25.19 -6.92 -9.87
CA THR A 467 -25.10 -7.26 -11.31
C THR A 467 -24.87 -6.03 -12.18
N LYS A 468 -25.21 -4.84 -11.69
CA LYS A 468 -25.09 -3.56 -12.39
C LYS A 468 -23.70 -3.32 -13.01
N PRO A 469 -22.57 -3.41 -12.29
CA PRO A 469 -21.26 -3.16 -12.88
C PRO A 469 -20.85 -4.20 -13.92
N LEU A 470 -21.41 -5.42 -13.85
CA LEU A 470 -21.09 -6.52 -14.77
C LEU A 470 -21.82 -6.33 -16.10
N ILE A 471 -23.14 -6.07 -16.05
CA ILE A 471 -23.95 -5.97 -17.26
C ILE A 471 -23.66 -4.69 -18.07
N GLN A 472 -23.23 -3.61 -17.41
CA GLN A 472 -22.85 -2.37 -18.08
C GLN A 472 -21.51 -2.48 -18.83
N ARG A 473 -20.70 -3.50 -18.55
CA ARG A 473 -19.35 -3.69 -19.08
C ARG A 473 -19.23 -4.92 -19.99
N CYS A 474 -20.33 -5.54 -20.35
CA CYS A 474 -20.35 -6.64 -21.32
C CYS A 474 -21.31 -6.34 -22.48
N ARG A 475 -21.15 -7.10 -23.55
CA ARG A 475 -22.04 -7.10 -24.72
C ARG A 475 -22.29 -8.54 -25.18
N PRO A 476 -23.46 -8.84 -25.74
CA PRO A 476 -23.66 -10.12 -26.40
C PRO A 476 -22.82 -10.17 -27.69
N VAL A 477 -22.10 -11.29 -27.86
CA VAL A 477 -21.17 -11.52 -28.97
C VAL A 477 -21.68 -12.58 -29.90
N ALA A 478 -22.37 -13.58 -29.35
CA ALA A 478 -22.97 -14.68 -30.13
C ALA A 478 -24.16 -15.26 -29.38
N VAL A 479 -25.11 -15.81 -30.13
CA VAL A 479 -26.23 -16.57 -29.60
C VAL A 479 -26.26 -17.93 -30.33
N ASP A 480 -26.22 -19.02 -29.58
CA ASP A 480 -26.29 -20.38 -30.12
C ASP A 480 -27.45 -21.14 -29.43
N GLY A 481 -28.62 -21.09 -30.04
CA GLY A 481 -29.84 -21.58 -29.46
C GLY A 481 -30.18 -20.89 -28.12
N ALA A 482 -30.12 -21.61 -27.01
CA ALA A 482 -30.38 -21.08 -25.68
C ALA A 482 -29.10 -20.51 -25.01
N ILE A 483 -27.94 -20.57 -25.66
CA ILE A 483 -26.66 -20.11 -25.09
C ILE A 483 -26.34 -18.70 -25.58
N VAL A 484 -26.33 -17.77 -24.66
CA VAL A 484 -25.93 -16.37 -24.91
C VAL A 484 -24.46 -16.17 -24.49
N THR A 485 -23.60 -15.80 -25.43
CA THR A 485 -22.19 -15.53 -25.16
C THR A 485 -22.00 -14.03 -24.91
N LEU A 486 -21.57 -13.69 -23.68
CA LEU A 486 -21.27 -12.32 -23.26
C LEU A 486 -19.76 -12.05 -23.37
N GLY A 487 -19.39 -11.04 -24.15
CA GLY A 487 -18.03 -10.57 -24.29
C GLY A 487 -17.66 -9.48 -23.26
N PHE A 488 -16.50 -9.60 -22.67
CA PHE A 488 -15.88 -8.61 -21.78
C PHE A 488 -14.59 -8.10 -22.41
N PRO A 489 -14.28 -6.77 -22.33
CA PRO A 489 -13.02 -6.23 -22.82
C PRO A 489 -11.80 -6.86 -22.15
N GLU A 490 -10.69 -7.01 -22.88
CA GLU A 490 -9.43 -7.56 -22.35
C GLU A 490 -8.92 -6.81 -21.12
N GLU A 491 -9.04 -5.48 -21.11
CA GLU A 491 -8.65 -4.63 -19.98
C GLU A 491 -9.43 -4.91 -18.70
N GLN A 492 -10.57 -5.60 -18.81
CA GLN A 492 -11.50 -5.88 -17.70
C GLN A 492 -11.80 -7.37 -17.55
N ALA A 493 -10.85 -8.23 -17.90
CA ALA A 493 -10.98 -9.70 -17.83
C ALA A 493 -11.40 -10.21 -16.44
N PHE A 494 -11.10 -9.50 -15.35
CA PHE A 494 -11.55 -9.84 -14.00
C PHE A 494 -13.07 -9.80 -13.82
N LEU A 495 -13.79 -8.98 -14.62
CA LEU A 495 -15.26 -8.91 -14.58
C LEU A 495 -15.90 -10.19 -15.14
N LYS A 496 -15.23 -10.88 -16.06
CA LYS A 496 -15.65 -12.19 -16.56
C LYS A 496 -15.79 -13.20 -15.43
N GLU A 497 -14.76 -13.32 -14.56
CA GLU A 497 -14.80 -14.25 -13.43
C GLU A 497 -15.92 -13.91 -12.43
N GLN A 498 -16.14 -12.61 -12.20
CA GLN A 498 -17.24 -12.18 -11.35
C GLN A 498 -18.60 -12.44 -11.98
N ALA A 499 -18.74 -12.29 -13.30
CA ALA A 499 -19.95 -12.62 -14.04
C ALA A 499 -20.23 -14.12 -14.01
N GLU A 500 -19.22 -14.97 -14.15
CA GLU A 500 -19.34 -16.43 -14.02
C GLU A 500 -19.82 -16.86 -12.62
N ARG A 501 -19.32 -16.21 -11.56
CA ARG A 501 -19.78 -16.46 -10.18
C ARG A 501 -21.24 -16.05 -9.95
N ARG A 502 -21.74 -15.08 -10.71
CA ARG A 502 -23.12 -14.55 -10.61
C ARG A 502 -24.00 -14.96 -11.78
N ARG A 503 -23.55 -15.93 -12.58
CA ARG A 503 -24.24 -16.44 -13.77
C ARG A 503 -25.73 -16.71 -13.56
N PRO A 504 -26.18 -17.40 -12.51
CA PRO A 504 -27.62 -17.67 -12.31
C PRO A 504 -28.47 -16.40 -12.23
N GLY A 505 -27.97 -15.33 -11.61
CA GLY A 505 -28.68 -14.04 -11.53
C GLY A 505 -28.74 -13.29 -12.87
N ILE A 506 -27.68 -13.40 -13.68
CA ILE A 506 -27.62 -12.81 -15.02
C ILE A 506 -28.56 -13.59 -15.97
N GLU A 507 -28.55 -14.92 -15.93
CA GLU A 507 -29.44 -15.79 -16.70
C GLU A 507 -30.90 -15.50 -16.39
N ALA A 508 -31.25 -15.40 -15.12
CA ALA A 508 -32.64 -15.08 -14.70
C ALA A 508 -33.07 -13.67 -15.17
N GLY A 509 -32.19 -12.69 -15.12
CA GLY A 509 -32.50 -11.34 -15.59
C GLY A 509 -32.65 -11.24 -17.11
N ILE A 510 -31.82 -11.94 -17.89
CA ILE A 510 -31.96 -12.00 -19.34
C ILE A 510 -33.26 -12.77 -19.72
N ALA A 511 -33.52 -13.91 -19.08
CA ALA A 511 -34.70 -14.70 -19.30
C ALA A 511 -36.01 -13.93 -18.99
N ALA A 512 -36.00 -13.08 -17.99
CA ALA A 512 -37.15 -12.22 -17.62
C ALA A 512 -37.53 -11.23 -18.73
N VAL A 513 -36.56 -10.75 -19.50
CA VAL A 513 -36.80 -9.78 -20.61
C VAL A 513 -37.06 -10.49 -21.93
N VAL A 514 -36.34 -11.58 -22.22
CA VAL A 514 -36.43 -12.31 -23.48
C VAL A 514 -37.61 -13.30 -23.50
N GLY A 515 -38.11 -13.68 -22.32
CA GLY A 515 -39.31 -14.54 -22.20
C GLY A 515 -39.05 -16.04 -22.28
N HIS A 516 -37.81 -16.49 -22.43
CA HIS A 516 -37.43 -17.91 -22.41
C HIS A 516 -36.12 -18.13 -21.61
N PRO A 517 -35.91 -19.33 -21.07
CA PRO A 517 -34.70 -19.64 -20.32
C PRO A 517 -33.47 -19.61 -21.23
N VAL A 518 -32.42 -18.94 -20.74
CA VAL A 518 -31.12 -18.80 -21.42
C VAL A 518 -30.00 -19.29 -20.53
N THR A 519 -28.91 -19.76 -21.13
CA THR A 519 -27.67 -20.10 -20.46
C THR A 519 -26.59 -19.08 -20.86
N VAL A 520 -25.87 -18.54 -19.93
CA VAL A 520 -24.86 -17.52 -20.19
C VAL A 520 -23.46 -18.13 -20.20
N ARG A 521 -22.68 -17.78 -21.23
CA ARG A 521 -21.25 -18.08 -21.35
C ARG A 521 -20.47 -16.77 -21.40
N CYS A 522 -19.46 -16.60 -20.54
CA CYS A 522 -18.65 -15.41 -20.52
C CYS A 522 -17.31 -15.64 -21.25
N VAL A 523 -16.95 -14.74 -22.15
CA VAL A 523 -15.68 -14.79 -22.90
C VAL A 523 -14.98 -13.42 -22.83
N VAL A 524 -13.66 -13.43 -23.00
CA VAL A 524 -12.91 -12.19 -23.26
C VAL A 524 -12.97 -11.94 -24.76
N ALA A 525 -13.45 -10.78 -25.16
CA ALA A 525 -13.60 -10.40 -26.57
C ALA A 525 -13.39 -8.88 -26.72
N ASN A 526 -12.90 -8.48 -27.87
CA ASN A 526 -12.78 -7.05 -28.18
C ASN A 526 -14.17 -6.49 -28.53
N VAL A 527 -14.88 -5.95 -27.52
CA VAL A 527 -16.22 -5.37 -27.66
C VAL A 527 -16.18 -3.87 -27.50
N GLU A 528 -16.78 -3.15 -28.45
CA GLU A 528 -16.99 -1.71 -28.32
C GLU A 528 -18.10 -1.45 -27.29
N LEU A 529 -17.73 -0.80 -26.19
CA LEU A 529 -18.69 -0.35 -25.18
C LEU A 529 -19.22 1.04 -25.56
N ALA A 530 -20.49 1.31 -25.24
CA ALA A 530 -21.02 2.65 -25.36
C ALA A 530 -20.20 3.63 -24.50
N PRO A 531 -19.89 4.86 -25.00
CA PRO A 531 -19.14 5.86 -24.26
C PRO A 531 -19.84 6.19 -22.93
N ARG A 532 -19.04 6.46 -21.89
CA ARG A 532 -19.58 6.84 -20.57
C ARG A 532 -20.21 8.23 -20.65
N PRO A 533 -21.23 8.55 -19.84
CA PRO A 533 -21.73 9.93 -19.73
C PRO A 533 -20.64 10.94 -19.32
N SER A 534 -19.58 10.48 -18.61
CA SER A 534 -18.40 11.29 -18.30
C SER A 534 -17.50 11.57 -19.50
N ASP A 535 -17.53 10.71 -20.53
CA ASP A 535 -16.72 10.89 -21.74
C ASP A 535 -17.38 11.93 -22.67
N ASP A 536 -18.71 12.03 -22.63
CA ASP A 536 -19.45 13.11 -23.32
C ASP A 536 -19.14 14.49 -22.71
N LEU A 537 -19.01 14.59 -21.38
CA LEU A 537 -18.61 15.83 -20.71
C LEU A 537 -17.15 16.23 -21.04
N VAL A 538 -16.25 15.25 -21.15
CA VAL A 538 -14.86 15.50 -21.54
C VAL A 538 -14.75 15.86 -23.02
N ALA A 539 -15.54 15.24 -23.89
CA ALA A 539 -15.61 15.58 -25.30
C ALA A 539 -16.20 16.97 -25.51
N GLU A 540 -17.25 17.33 -24.77
CA GLU A 540 -17.88 18.65 -24.81
C GLU A 540 -16.94 19.73 -24.24
N ALA A 541 -16.24 19.46 -23.14
CA ALA A 541 -15.21 20.34 -22.62
C ALA A 541 -14.09 20.59 -23.64
N ARG A 542 -13.61 19.54 -24.31
CA ARG A 542 -12.60 19.67 -25.38
C ARG A 542 -13.11 20.50 -26.56
N ARG A 543 -14.38 20.39 -26.92
CA ARG A 543 -14.99 21.19 -27.99
C ARG A 543 -15.06 22.67 -27.61
N ILE A 544 -15.53 22.98 -26.38
CA ILE A 544 -15.61 24.34 -25.88
C ILE A 544 -14.22 24.99 -25.80
N PHE A 545 -13.22 24.31 -25.27
CA PHE A 545 -11.85 24.83 -25.20
C PHE A 545 -11.15 24.91 -26.56
N ALA A 546 -11.54 24.11 -27.54
CA ALA A 546 -11.03 24.23 -28.91
C ALA A 546 -11.66 25.42 -29.68
N GLU A 547 -12.92 25.74 -29.42
CA GLU A 547 -13.59 26.93 -29.97
C GLU A 547 -13.03 28.23 -29.37
N GLU A 548 -12.73 28.28 -28.05
CA GLU A 548 -12.08 29.44 -27.43
C GLU A 548 -10.65 29.70 -27.95
N LEU A 549 -9.91 28.65 -28.34
CA LEU A 549 -8.57 28.80 -28.91
C LEU A 549 -8.60 29.23 -30.40
N ALA A 550 -9.70 28.99 -31.12
CA ALA A 550 -9.86 29.45 -32.49
C ALA A 550 -10.23 30.94 -32.56
N ASP A 551 -10.86 31.49 -31.52
CA ASP A 551 -11.30 32.90 -31.48
C ASP A 551 -10.18 33.89 -31.04
N VAL A 552 -9.03 33.39 -30.60
CA VAL A 552 -7.86 34.20 -30.19
C VAL A 552 -6.84 34.37 -31.34
N GLY A 553 -7.10 33.75 -32.51
CA GLY A 553 -6.19 33.71 -33.66
C GLY A 553 -6.30 34.86 -34.67
N GLU A 554 -7.26 35.81 -34.54
CA GLU A 554 -7.40 36.96 -35.43
C GLU A 554 -7.52 38.28 -34.68
N VAL A 555 -6.42 38.74 -34.09
CA VAL A 555 -6.21 40.17 -33.84
C VAL A 555 -4.84 40.53 -34.37
N SER A 556 -4.86 41.14 -35.53
CA SER A 556 -3.74 41.75 -36.30
C SER A 556 -2.99 42.83 -35.52
#